data_aa9091758cdd35ea4af0f084c2ea85b0
#
_entry.id   aa9091758cdd35ea4af0f084c2ea85b0
#
_cell.length_a   1.000
_cell.length_b   1.000
_cell.length_c   1.000
_cell.angle_alpha   90.00
_cell.angle_beta   90.00
_cell.angle_gamma   90.00
#
_symmetry.space_group_name_H-M   'P 1'
#
loop_
_entity.id
_entity.type
_entity.pdbx_description
1 polymer ?
#
loop_
_entity_poly.entity_id
_entity_poly.type
_entity_poly.pdbx_seq_one_letter_code
_entity_poly.pdbx_strand_id
1 'polypeptide(L)'
;VEIHREPGVLPSAAVRFLHPDHDEALELATDDVFVNPVYYDGTSRLDTDLTPPDFAGGSHPLVSANMNAVTGKRMAETMARFGGLGVLPQDMALDTAERIIAHIRAADPRYDTPLAVSPKATLRDVQGIIRKRSHDLVVVVDDEQRPLGILTQANLDSDQYTPVSQLMSPRVVTLPLGIGNREAFLRMLEAHVKAAPVLDEGGRLVGVLTREDAVRLELLRPSLDRGGELMVAAAVGISAQAPQIAGALSELGVSAIVLDTAHGHQRRMLEAIRAVKANLGGKIPIVAGNVCTAEGTRALIEAGADVVKVNVGPGAMCTTRMQTGVGRPTFTSVLQCARAARSLGKHVWADGGVRHPRDVALYLSAGASRVMVGTALAGTYESPGDVKEDKDGLLYKENYGMASGRAVSDRTVDLDAFERAKKGFFREGISTSRIYIREGQESVGAILVEMITGVQSAMTYAGARTIPELWDNVVVGVQTAAGYGEGTPHGKLRR
;
A
#
# COMPACT_ATOMS: atom_id res chain seq x y z
N VAL A 1 17.47 -13.31 -36.23
CA VAL A 1 18.70 -12.50 -36.09
C VAL A 1 19.28 -12.92 -34.76
N GLU A 2 20.34 -13.72 -34.78
CA GLU A 2 21.09 -14.14 -33.61
C GLU A 2 21.81 -12.91 -33.05
N ILE A 3 21.44 -12.51 -31.83
CA ILE A 3 22.18 -11.49 -31.10
C ILE A 3 23.32 -12.23 -30.37
N HIS A 4 24.52 -12.14 -30.92
CA HIS A 4 25.76 -12.62 -30.25
C HIS A 4 25.94 -11.79 -28.97
N ARG A 5 25.72 -12.44 -27.81
CA ARG A 5 26.12 -11.92 -26.50
C ARG A 5 27.59 -12.32 -26.30
N GLU A 6 28.48 -11.35 -26.16
CA GLU A 6 29.83 -11.60 -25.66
C GLU A 6 29.77 -12.13 -24.23
N PRO A 7 30.45 -13.22 -23.89
CA PRO A 7 30.49 -13.74 -22.52
C PRO A 7 31.47 -12.92 -21.70
N GLY A 8 30.96 -12.16 -20.71
CA GLY A 8 31.80 -11.51 -19.70
C GLY A 8 31.45 -10.08 -19.29
N VAL A 9 30.49 -9.45 -19.95
CA VAL A 9 29.95 -8.15 -19.49
C VAL A 9 28.68 -8.47 -18.70
N LEU A 10 28.68 -8.20 -17.39
CA LEU A 10 27.45 -8.10 -16.61
C LEU A 10 26.54 -7.14 -17.38
N PRO A 11 25.27 -7.51 -17.66
CA PRO A 11 24.38 -6.64 -18.41
C PRO A 11 24.35 -5.28 -17.71
N SER A 12 24.67 -4.26 -18.45
CA SER A 12 24.54 -2.87 -18.02
C SER A 12 23.05 -2.70 -17.66
N ALA A 13 22.75 -2.71 -16.37
CA ALA A 13 21.40 -2.61 -15.82
C ALA A 13 20.83 -1.19 -15.99
N ALA A 14 20.99 -0.61 -17.15
CA ALA A 14 20.54 0.72 -17.48
C ALA A 14 19.26 0.61 -18.32
N VAL A 15 18.18 1.25 -17.81
CA VAL A 15 17.00 1.54 -18.62
C VAL A 15 17.44 2.09 -19.98
N ARG A 16 17.02 1.46 -21.06
CA ARG A 16 17.36 1.89 -22.41
C ARG A 16 16.39 2.96 -22.88
N PHE A 17 16.91 4.09 -23.30
CA PHE A 17 16.11 5.12 -23.97
C PHE A 17 16.03 4.85 -25.48
N LEU A 18 14.90 5.16 -26.07
CA LEU A 18 14.67 5.05 -27.51
C LEU A 18 15.65 5.94 -28.30
N HIS A 19 15.98 7.10 -27.74
CA HIS A 19 16.97 8.03 -28.23
C HIS A 19 18.05 8.22 -27.17
N PRO A 20 19.28 7.76 -27.38
CA PRO A 20 20.35 7.78 -26.36
C PRO A 20 20.67 9.17 -25.82
N ASP A 21 20.52 10.21 -26.65
CA ASP A 21 20.84 11.60 -26.32
C ASP A 21 19.90 12.22 -25.26
N HIS A 22 18.80 11.54 -24.90
CA HIS A 22 17.82 12.02 -23.91
C HIS A 22 18.14 11.61 -22.48
N ASP A 23 19.10 10.69 -22.24
CA ASP A 23 19.33 10.07 -20.93
C ASP A 23 19.83 11.06 -19.86
N GLU A 24 20.63 12.06 -20.21
CA GLU A 24 21.34 12.90 -19.24
C GLU A 24 20.90 14.38 -19.18
N ALA A 25 20.14 14.83 -20.17
CA ALA A 25 19.86 16.27 -20.34
C ALA A 25 18.52 16.73 -19.75
N LEU A 26 17.59 15.81 -19.46
CA LEU A 26 16.24 16.15 -19.02
C LEU A 26 15.88 15.50 -17.69
N GLU A 27 15.28 16.29 -16.81
CA GLU A 27 14.65 15.81 -15.59
C GLU A 27 13.19 15.43 -15.87
N LEU A 28 12.87 14.15 -15.85
CA LEU A 28 11.62 13.56 -16.33
C LEU A 28 10.69 13.14 -15.18
N ALA A 29 9.43 13.56 -15.26
CA ALA A 29 8.33 13.00 -14.47
C ALA A 29 7.73 11.77 -15.15
N THR A 30 6.80 11.07 -14.51
CA THR A 30 6.10 9.92 -15.12
C THR A 30 5.25 10.32 -16.33
N ASP A 31 4.77 11.58 -16.39
CA ASP A 31 3.99 12.07 -17.53
C ASP A 31 4.84 12.35 -18.77
N ASP A 32 6.15 12.54 -18.60
CA ASP A 32 7.09 12.83 -19.68
C ASP A 32 7.59 11.57 -20.41
N VAL A 33 7.26 10.39 -19.91
CA VAL A 33 7.80 9.11 -20.41
C VAL A 33 6.71 8.09 -20.73
N PHE A 34 7.06 7.15 -21.61
CA PHE A 34 6.25 5.97 -21.91
C PHE A 34 7.16 4.75 -22.09
N VAL A 35 6.60 3.55 -21.97
CA VAL A 35 7.28 2.29 -22.29
C VAL A 35 7.00 1.96 -23.74
N ASN A 36 8.08 1.74 -24.52
CA ASN A 36 7.95 1.29 -25.91
C ASN A 36 7.64 -0.21 -25.93
N PRO A 37 6.59 -0.65 -26.64
CA PRO A 37 6.27 -2.06 -26.75
C PRO A 37 7.40 -2.83 -27.46
N VAL A 38 7.73 -4.01 -26.91
CA VAL A 38 8.72 -4.92 -27.49
C VAL A 38 8.13 -6.33 -27.59
N TYR A 39 8.86 -7.26 -28.22
CA TYR A 39 8.41 -8.64 -28.36
C TYR A 39 8.27 -9.33 -26.99
N TYR A 40 7.18 -10.06 -26.79
CA TYR A 40 6.92 -10.90 -25.64
C TYR A 40 6.71 -12.35 -26.09
N ASP A 41 7.41 -13.29 -25.50
CA ASP A 41 7.35 -14.72 -25.82
C ASP A 41 6.41 -15.53 -24.92
N GLY A 42 5.73 -14.88 -23.97
CA GLY A 42 4.74 -15.50 -23.09
C GLY A 42 3.38 -15.67 -23.75
N THR A 43 2.51 -16.46 -23.11
CA THR A 43 1.17 -16.80 -23.62
C THR A 43 0.06 -16.01 -22.94
N SER A 44 0.31 -15.54 -21.72
CA SER A 44 -0.71 -14.85 -20.89
C SER A 44 -0.08 -13.76 -20.04
N ARG A 45 -0.88 -12.73 -19.71
CA ARG A 45 -0.53 -11.73 -18.70
C ARG A 45 -0.42 -12.33 -17.30
N LEU A 46 -1.09 -13.45 -17.06
CA LEU A 46 -1.03 -14.19 -15.81
C LEU A 46 0.28 -14.95 -15.61
N ASP A 47 1.12 -15.05 -16.66
CA ASP A 47 2.44 -15.67 -16.58
C ASP A 47 3.48 -14.73 -15.94
N THR A 48 3.12 -13.48 -15.66
CA THR A 48 4.02 -12.50 -15.05
C THR A 48 4.08 -12.67 -13.53
N ASP A 49 5.28 -12.67 -12.97
CA ASP A 49 5.55 -12.69 -11.53
C ASP A 49 5.98 -11.31 -11.06
N LEU A 50 5.15 -10.70 -10.24
CA LEU A 50 5.37 -9.37 -9.65
C LEU A 50 6.06 -9.42 -8.27
N THR A 51 6.58 -10.57 -7.86
CA THR A 51 7.30 -10.71 -6.59
C THR A 51 8.46 -9.70 -6.52
N PRO A 52 8.49 -8.83 -5.51
CA PRO A 52 9.56 -7.85 -5.36
C PRO A 52 10.90 -8.53 -5.05
N PRO A 53 12.01 -8.09 -5.68
CA PRO A 53 13.31 -8.72 -5.51
C PRO A 53 14.11 -8.21 -4.30
N ASP A 54 13.58 -7.33 -3.47
CA ASP A 54 14.31 -6.64 -2.38
C ASP A 54 14.48 -7.49 -1.12
N PHE A 55 13.41 -8.07 -0.59
CA PHE A 55 13.43 -9.00 0.53
C PHE A 55 12.21 -9.92 0.49
N ALA A 56 12.30 -11.05 1.18
CA ALA A 56 11.26 -12.06 1.14
C ALA A 56 9.89 -11.53 1.59
N GLY A 57 8.85 -11.99 0.93
CA GLY A 57 7.45 -11.71 1.22
C GLY A 57 6.78 -10.76 0.24
N GLY A 58 5.50 -11.02 0.02
CA GLY A 58 4.67 -10.32 -0.95
C GLY A 58 4.66 -10.98 -2.33
N SER A 59 3.53 -10.88 -3.00
CA SER A 59 3.34 -11.35 -4.38
C SER A 59 3.27 -10.21 -5.39
N HIS A 60 3.34 -8.97 -4.91
CA HIS A 60 3.35 -7.78 -5.76
C HIS A 60 4.05 -6.58 -5.08
N PRO A 61 4.49 -5.57 -5.86
CA PRO A 61 5.36 -4.51 -5.38
C PRO A 61 4.64 -3.35 -4.66
N LEU A 62 3.33 -3.39 -4.43
CA LEU A 62 2.62 -2.26 -3.84
C LEU A 62 2.77 -2.22 -2.32
N VAL A 63 3.02 -1.02 -1.80
CA VAL A 63 3.18 -0.74 -0.36
C VAL A 63 2.23 0.39 0.02
N SER A 64 1.43 0.25 1.09
CA SER A 64 0.63 1.37 1.60
C SER A 64 1.47 2.31 2.45
N ALA A 65 1.32 3.62 2.19
CA ALA A 65 2.14 4.66 2.79
C ALA A 65 1.95 4.77 4.31
N ASN A 66 3.04 5.03 5.02
CA ASN A 66 3.09 5.21 6.47
C ASN A 66 2.47 6.55 6.93
N MET A 67 1.24 6.79 6.52
CA MET A 67 0.47 8.00 6.85
C MET A 67 -0.71 7.66 7.75
N ASN A 68 -0.97 8.49 8.77
CA ASN A 68 -2.07 8.29 9.72
C ASN A 68 -3.45 8.24 9.05
N ALA A 69 -3.62 8.86 7.88
CA ALA A 69 -4.84 8.83 7.09
C ALA A 69 -4.89 7.69 6.06
N VAL A 70 -3.83 6.88 5.91
CA VAL A 70 -3.74 5.82 4.90
C VAL A 70 -3.61 4.45 5.55
N THR A 71 -2.56 4.23 6.35
CA THR A 71 -2.26 2.91 6.89
C THR A 71 -2.56 2.81 8.38
N GLY A 72 -3.55 2.03 8.69
CA GLY A 72 -3.90 1.57 10.04
C GLY A 72 -4.09 0.06 10.03
N LYS A 73 -4.66 -0.46 11.10
CA LYS A 73 -4.89 -1.90 11.32
C LYS A 73 -5.51 -2.59 10.10
N ARG A 74 -6.67 -2.10 9.63
CA ARG A 74 -7.42 -2.73 8.52
C ARG A 74 -6.67 -2.63 7.19
N MET A 75 -6.10 -1.47 6.88
CA MET A 75 -5.31 -1.27 5.66
C MET A 75 -4.12 -2.22 5.60
N ALA A 76 -3.32 -2.30 6.68
CA ALA A 76 -2.13 -3.15 6.70
C ALA A 76 -2.49 -4.64 6.60
N GLU A 77 -3.55 -5.07 7.29
CA GLU A 77 -4.09 -6.42 7.22
C GLU A 77 -4.53 -6.78 5.79
N THR A 78 -5.34 -5.92 5.15
CA THR A 78 -5.85 -6.17 3.80
C THR A 78 -4.75 -6.11 2.74
N MET A 79 -3.79 -5.18 2.88
CA MET A 79 -2.60 -5.14 2.02
C MET A 79 -1.85 -6.47 2.06
N ALA A 80 -1.57 -6.98 3.26
CA ALA A 80 -0.85 -8.25 3.41
C ALA A 80 -1.66 -9.45 2.90
N ARG A 81 -2.97 -9.50 3.17
CA ARG A 81 -3.85 -10.58 2.68
C ARG A 81 -3.86 -10.66 1.15
N PHE A 82 -3.77 -9.54 0.47
CA PHE A 82 -3.72 -9.49 -0.99
C PHE A 82 -2.30 -9.41 -1.58
N GLY A 83 -1.25 -9.63 -0.79
CA GLY A 83 0.10 -9.82 -1.30
C GLY A 83 0.99 -8.58 -1.33
N GLY A 84 0.51 -7.45 -0.81
CA GLY A 84 1.28 -6.22 -0.63
C GLY A 84 1.91 -6.09 0.75
N LEU A 85 2.33 -4.89 1.11
CA LEU A 85 2.90 -4.58 2.42
C LEU A 85 2.28 -3.30 2.98
N GLY A 86 1.78 -3.33 4.21
CA GLY A 86 1.36 -2.14 4.94
C GLY A 86 2.50 -1.60 5.81
N VAL A 87 2.74 -0.29 5.77
CA VAL A 87 3.69 0.37 6.68
C VAL A 87 2.94 1.22 7.69
N LEU A 88 3.02 0.86 8.97
CA LEU A 88 2.40 1.62 10.06
C LEU A 88 3.12 2.97 10.25
N PRO A 89 2.37 4.05 10.59
CA PRO A 89 2.95 5.37 10.81
C PRO A 89 3.93 5.44 12.00
N GLN A 90 4.92 6.33 11.88
CA GLN A 90 5.94 6.54 12.92
C GLN A 90 5.43 7.22 14.20
N ASP A 91 4.26 7.85 14.14
CA ASP A 91 3.71 8.65 15.25
C ASP A 91 2.81 7.83 16.18
N MET A 92 2.78 6.52 16.01
CA MET A 92 1.97 5.61 16.79
C MET A 92 2.66 5.28 18.12
N ALA A 93 1.93 5.38 19.23
CA ALA A 93 2.41 4.92 20.53
C ALA A 93 2.68 3.41 20.49
N LEU A 94 3.72 2.96 21.21
CA LEU A 94 4.22 1.58 21.13
C LEU A 94 3.16 0.54 21.55
N ASP A 95 2.37 0.82 22.60
CA ASP A 95 1.26 -0.01 23.06
C ASP A 95 0.15 -0.17 22.01
N THR A 96 -0.08 0.89 21.23
CA THR A 96 -1.04 0.87 20.13
C THR A 96 -0.48 0.09 18.93
N ALA A 97 0.81 0.26 18.63
CA ALA A 97 1.49 -0.51 17.59
C ALA A 97 1.47 -2.01 17.94
N GLU A 98 1.76 -2.38 19.18
CA GLU A 98 1.70 -3.76 19.67
C GLU A 98 0.33 -4.41 19.41
N ARG A 99 -0.75 -3.75 19.84
CA ARG A 99 -2.13 -4.25 19.61
C ARG A 99 -2.47 -4.40 18.13
N ILE A 100 -2.00 -3.48 17.31
CA ILE A 100 -2.26 -3.51 15.85
C ILE A 100 -1.45 -4.62 15.20
N ILE A 101 -0.17 -4.74 15.50
CA ILE A 101 0.72 -5.79 14.96
C ILE A 101 0.21 -7.18 15.36
N ALA A 102 -0.09 -7.38 16.64
CA ALA A 102 -0.64 -8.64 17.13
C ALA A 102 -1.96 -9.01 16.40
N HIS A 103 -2.85 -8.04 16.19
CA HIS A 103 -4.08 -8.28 15.44
C HIS A 103 -3.83 -8.66 13.98
N ILE A 104 -2.92 -7.97 13.29
CA ILE A 104 -2.61 -8.26 11.88
C ILE A 104 -2.00 -9.66 11.75
N ARG A 105 -1.06 -10.00 12.62
CA ARG A 105 -0.37 -11.29 12.59
C ARG A 105 -1.29 -12.46 12.93
N ALA A 106 -2.26 -12.25 13.82
CA ALA A 106 -3.27 -13.26 14.18
C ALA A 106 -4.43 -13.37 13.16
N ALA A 107 -4.56 -12.45 12.21
CA ALA A 107 -5.65 -12.45 11.23
C ALA A 107 -5.45 -13.59 10.21
N ASP A 108 -6.58 -14.17 9.79
CA ASP A 108 -6.56 -15.23 8.77
C ASP A 108 -6.01 -14.68 7.44
N PRO A 109 -5.04 -15.37 6.82
CA PRO A 109 -4.44 -14.93 5.57
C PRO A 109 -5.41 -14.95 4.37
N ARG A 110 -6.48 -15.70 4.47
CA ARG A 110 -7.42 -15.92 3.36
C ARG A 110 -8.76 -15.22 3.56
N TYR A 111 -9.31 -15.27 4.77
CA TYR A 111 -10.64 -14.74 5.06
C TYR A 111 -10.56 -13.35 5.68
N ASP A 112 -11.46 -12.45 5.25
CA ASP A 112 -11.50 -11.13 5.86
C ASP A 112 -12.01 -11.22 7.31
N THR A 113 -11.50 -10.35 8.16
CA THR A 113 -11.90 -10.26 9.56
C THR A 113 -13.38 -9.88 9.66
N PRO A 114 -14.21 -10.68 10.32
CA PRO A 114 -15.64 -10.44 10.37
C PRO A 114 -15.97 -9.19 11.20
N LEU A 115 -17.05 -8.52 10.83
CA LEU A 115 -17.73 -7.55 11.67
C LEU A 115 -18.81 -8.30 12.45
N ALA A 116 -18.55 -8.57 13.73
CA ALA A 116 -19.46 -9.35 14.57
C ALA A 116 -20.05 -8.49 15.69
N VAL A 117 -21.33 -8.70 15.98
CA VAL A 117 -22.04 -8.02 17.07
C VAL A 117 -22.92 -9.03 17.84
N SER A 118 -23.20 -8.72 19.12
CA SER A 118 -24.17 -9.49 19.88
C SER A 118 -25.61 -9.18 19.48
N PRO A 119 -26.59 -10.07 19.73
CA PRO A 119 -28.02 -9.81 19.43
C PRO A 119 -28.60 -8.58 20.16
N LYS A 120 -27.92 -8.14 21.22
CA LYS A 120 -28.32 -6.97 22.04
C LYS A 120 -27.78 -5.65 21.51
N ALA A 121 -26.84 -5.67 20.55
CA ALA A 121 -26.32 -4.48 19.92
C ALA A 121 -27.47 -3.71 19.23
N THR A 122 -27.27 -2.40 19.06
CA THR A 122 -28.25 -1.53 18.41
C THR A 122 -27.87 -1.26 16.95
N LEU A 123 -28.81 -0.73 16.17
CA LEU A 123 -28.54 -0.32 14.81
C LEU A 123 -27.43 0.75 14.75
N ARG A 124 -27.35 1.65 15.74
CA ARG A 124 -26.27 2.64 15.87
C ARG A 124 -24.89 1.99 15.93
N ASP A 125 -24.74 0.88 16.67
CA ASP A 125 -23.47 0.17 16.78
C ASP A 125 -23.07 -0.43 15.43
N VAL A 126 -24.03 -0.96 14.67
CA VAL A 126 -23.81 -1.50 13.31
C VAL A 126 -23.45 -0.41 12.32
N GLN A 127 -24.17 0.73 12.32
CA GLN A 127 -23.86 1.88 11.46
C GLN A 127 -22.44 2.40 11.65
N GLY A 128 -21.90 2.31 12.87
CA GLY A 128 -20.53 2.69 13.21
C GLY A 128 -19.45 1.77 12.62
N ILE A 129 -19.78 0.53 12.27
CA ILE A 129 -18.81 -0.47 11.84
C ILE A 129 -18.99 -1.00 10.42
N ILE A 130 -20.18 -1.00 9.86
CA ILE A 130 -20.49 -1.68 8.59
C ILE A 130 -19.63 -1.20 7.42
N ARG A 131 -19.31 0.09 7.37
CA ARG A 131 -18.42 0.69 6.37
C ARG A 131 -16.92 0.67 6.77
N LYS A 132 -16.52 -0.23 7.68
CA LYS A 132 -15.11 -0.42 8.04
C LYS A 132 -14.42 -1.52 7.23
N ARG A 133 -15.20 -2.35 6.54
CA ARG A 133 -14.76 -3.45 5.68
C ARG A 133 -15.57 -3.47 4.39
N SER A 134 -14.96 -3.92 3.32
CA SER A 134 -15.57 -3.95 1.99
C SER A 134 -16.60 -5.07 1.79
N HIS A 135 -16.60 -6.08 2.67
CA HIS A 135 -17.59 -7.17 2.58
C HIS A 135 -19.01 -6.74 2.94
N ASP A 136 -19.19 -5.56 3.57
CA ASP A 136 -20.49 -4.93 3.87
C ASP A 136 -21.49 -5.85 4.58
N LEU A 137 -20.97 -6.74 5.42
CA LEU A 137 -21.70 -7.76 6.14
C LEU A 137 -21.39 -7.68 7.63
N VAL A 138 -22.40 -7.52 8.47
CA VAL A 138 -22.28 -7.66 9.93
C VAL A 138 -22.96 -8.96 10.34
N VAL A 139 -22.24 -9.81 11.06
CA VAL A 139 -22.73 -11.08 11.55
C VAL A 139 -23.17 -10.92 12.99
N VAL A 140 -24.41 -11.28 13.27
CA VAL A 140 -24.92 -11.35 14.66
C VAL A 140 -24.59 -12.73 15.20
N VAL A 141 -23.86 -12.78 16.32
CA VAL A 141 -23.36 -14.04 16.89
C VAL A 141 -23.83 -14.23 18.33
N ASP A 142 -23.96 -15.49 18.74
CA ASP A 142 -24.17 -15.86 20.15
C ASP A 142 -22.88 -15.76 20.96
N ASP A 143 -22.94 -16.13 22.26
CA ASP A 143 -21.80 -16.11 23.16
C ASP A 143 -20.71 -17.14 22.77
N GLU A 144 -21.06 -18.18 22.01
CA GLU A 144 -20.15 -19.18 21.44
C GLU A 144 -19.62 -18.82 20.06
N GLN A 145 -19.87 -17.59 19.60
CA GLN A 145 -19.47 -17.07 18.28
C GLN A 145 -20.15 -17.79 17.09
N ARG A 146 -21.33 -18.35 17.26
CA ARG A 146 -22.11 -18.97 16.18
C ARG A 146 -23.04 -17.93 15.56
N PRO A 147 -23.17 -17.87 14.23
CA PRO A 147 -24.06 -16.93 13.55
C PRO A 147 -25.53 -17.19 13.87
N LEU A 148 -26.23 -16.17 14.34
CA LEU A 148 -27.67 -16.13 14.54
C LEU A 148 -28.40 -15.44 13.37
N GLY A 149 -27.72 -14.51 12.70
CA GLY A 149 -28.25 -13.74 11.60
C GLY A 149 -27.21 -12.81 11.01
N ILE A 150 -27.60 -12.11 9.96
CA ILE A 150 -26.74 -11.13 9.27
C ILE A 150 -27.49 -9.82 9.04
N LEU A 151 -26.71 -8.73 8.97
CA LEU A 151 -27.14 -7.41 8.53
C LEU A 151 -26.28 -6.95 7.37
N THR A 152 -26.92 -6.28 6.43
CA THR A 152 -26.30 -5.59 5.30
C THR A 152 -26.80 -4.13 5.29
N GLN A 153 -26.31 -3.31 4.39
CA GLN A 153 -26.81 -1.92 4.27
C GLN A 153 -28.33 -1.83 4.05
N ALA A 154 -28.94 -2.82 3.42
CA ALA A 154 -30.40 -2.89 3.22
C ALA A 154 -31.21 -2.97 4.53
N ASN A 155 -30.59 -3.36 5.64
CA ASN A 155 -31.23 -3.48 6.96
C ASN A 155 -31.10 -2.22 7.82
N LEU A 156 -30.44 -1.15 7.33
CA LEU A 156 -30.07 0.02 8.17
C LEU A 156 -31.13 1.11 8.22
N ASP A 157 -32.26 0.95 7.52
CA ASP A 157 -33.38 1.93 7.51
C ASP A 157 -34.36 1.65 8.64
N SER A 158 -33.96 1.99 9.87
CA SER A 158 -34.78 1.84 11.07
C SER A 158 -34.29 2.80 12.18
N ASP A 159 -35.01 2.88 13.29
CA ASP A 159 -34.56 3.65 14.45
C ASP A 159 -33.23 3.14 14.98
N GLN A 160 -32.30 4.08 15.22
CA GLN A 160 -30.92 3.78 15.61
C GLN A 160 -30.79 2.99 16.93
N TYR A 161 -31.80 2.99 17.77
CA TYR A 161 -31.82 2.24 19.04
C TYR A 161 -32.48 0.87 18.92
N THR A 162 -32.98 0.49 17.74
CA THR A 162 -33.57 -0.83 17.51
C THR A 162 -32.51 -1.92 17.70
N PRO A 163 -32.77 -2.95 18.51
CA PRO A 163 -31.88 -4.09 18.66
C PRO A 163 -31.70 -4.84 17.32
N VAL A 164 -30.47 -5.23 17.01
CA VAL A 164 -30.13 -5.91 15.75
C VAL A 164 -30.86 -7.24 15.60
N SER A 165 -31.22 -7.92 16.69
CA SER A 165 -32.02 -9.15 16.70
C SER A 165 -33.39 -9.02 16.02
N GLN A 166 -33.92 -7.79 15.93
CA GLN A 166 -35.21 -7.51 15.27
C GLN A 166 -35.03 -7.17 13.78
N LEU A 167 -33.82 -6.80 13.35
CA LEU A 167 -33.50 -6.33 12.01
C LEU A 167 -32.73 -7.36 11.17
N MET A 168 -32.04 -8.28 11.83
CA MET A 168 -31.20 -9.26 11.15
C MET A 168 -32.00 -10.22 10.30
N SER A 169 -31.45 -10.64 9.17
CA SER A 169 -31.94 -11.79 8.43
C SER A 169 -31.46 -13.08 9.15
N PRO A 170 -32.38 -13.94 9.59
CA PRO A 170 -31.99 -15.21 10.23
C PRO A 170 -31.49 -16.25 9.22
N ARG A 171 -31.74 -16.05 7.92
CA ARG A 171 -31.26 -16.94 6.87
C ARG A 171 -29.85 -16.58 6.49
N VAL A 172 -28.89 -17.34 7.02
CA VAL A 172 -27.46 -17.13 6.78
C VAL A 172 -26.93 -18.21 5.84
N VAL A 173 -26.42 -17.79 4.69
CA VAL A 173 -25.63 -18.64 3.79
C VAL A 173 -24.20 -18.66 4.34
N THR A 174 -23.67 -19.82 4.68
CA THR A 174 -22.34 -19.98 5.27
C THR A 174 -21.44 -20.85 4.40
N LEU A 175 -20.13 -20.67 4.58
CA LEU A 175 -19.09 -21.45 3.93
C LEU A 175 -18.27 -22.23 4.98
N PRO A 176 -17.87 -23.48 4.72
CA PRO A 176 -16.99 -24.19 5.62
C PRO A 176 -15.56 -23.66 5.52
N LEU A 177 -14.83 -23.69 6.65
CA LEU A 177 -13.40 -23.41 6.68
C LEU A 177 -12.64 -24.32 5.69
N GLY A 178 -11.70 -23.73 4.93
CA GLY A 178 -10.92 -24.48 3.95
C GLY A 178 -11.56 -24.70 2.58
N ILE A 179 -12.78 -24.23 2.36
CA ILE A 179 -13.47 -24.33 1.04
C ILE A 179 -12.58 -23.74 -0.08
N GLY A 180 -12.55 -24.37 -1.28
CA GLY A 180 -11.82 -23.84 -2.43
C GLY A 180 -12.40 -22.51 -2.95
N ASN A 181 -11.56 -21.61 -3.50
CA ASN A 181 -12.02 -20.29 -3.94
C ASN A 181 -13.11 -20.39 -5.01
N ARG A 182 -12.92 -21.26 -6.00
CA ARG A 182 -13.89 -21.48 -7.08
C ARG A 182 -15.21 -22.02 -6.53
N GLU A 183 -15.15 -22.99 -5.63
CA GLU A 183 -16.34 -23.58 -5.01
C GLU A 183 -17.09 -22.54 -4.17
N ALA A 184 -16.38 -21.77 -3.35
CA ALA A 184 -16.95 -20.69 -2.56
C ALA A 184 -17.66 -19.66 -3.45
N PHE A 185 -17.02 -19.24 -4.56
CA PHE A 185 -17.60 -18.33 -5.54
C PHE A 185 -18.92 -18.88 -6.11
N LEU A 186 -18.91 -20.14 -6.57
CA LEU A 186 -20.09 -20.77 -7.18
C LEU A 186 -21.23 -20.95 -6.17
N ARG A 187 -20.96 -21.37 -4.94
CA ARG A 187 -21.97 -21.48 -3.88
C ARG A 187 -22.63 -20.14 -3.55
N MET A 188 -21.82 -19.07 -3.43
CA MET A 188 -22.36 -17.72 -3.20
C MET A 188 -23.14 -17.20 -4.40
N LEU A 189 -22.72 -17.53 -5.63
CA LEU A 189 -23.43 -17.15 -6.85
C LEU A 189 -24.80 -17.83 -6.93
N GLU A 190 -24.88 -19.14 -6.70
CA GLU A 190 -26.13 -19.93 -6.68
C GLU A 190 -27.08 -19.43 -5.57
N ALA A 191 -26.54 -19.09 -4.41
CA ALA A 191 -27.30 -18.54 -3.30
C ALA A 191 -27.68 -17.06 -3.46
N HIS A 192 -27.26 -16.40 -4.54
CA HIS A 192 -27.47 -14.97 -4.81
C HIS A 192 -26.95 -14.03 -3.71
N VAL A 193 -25.87 -14.40 -3.01
CA VAL A 193 -25.22 -13.56 -1.99
C VAL A 193 -23.86 -13.05 -2.46
N LYS A 194 -23.47 -11.83 -2.05
CA LYS A 194 -22.15 -11.24 -2.39
C LYS A 194 -21.05 -11.68 -1.44
N ALA A 195 -21.40 -11.94 -0.18
CA ALA A 195 -20.48 -12.33 0.87
C ALA A 195 -21.13 -13.39 1.77
N ALA A 196 -20.32 -14.22 2.39
CA ALA A 196 -20.77 -15.24 3.31
C ALA A 196 -19.81 -15.42 4.50
N PRO A 197 -20.33 -15.62 5.73
CA PRO A 197 -19.53 -16.03 6.88
C PRO A 197 -18.88 -17.39 6.64
N VAL A 198 -17.64 -17.52 7.08
CA VAL A 198 -16.86 -18.77 7.07
C VAL A 198 -16.85 -19.34 8.47
N LEU A 199 -17.20 -20.62 8.60
CA LEU A 199 -17.35 -21.31 9.89
C LEU A 199 -16.36 -22.45 10.02
N ASP A 200 -15.87 -22.65 11.27
CA ASP A 200 -15.12 -23.84 11.63
C ASP A 200 -16.04 -25.09 11.77
N GLU A 201 -15.43 -26.24 12.07
CA GLU A 201 -16.17 -27.51 12.29
C GLU A 201 -17.14 -27.45 13.50
N GLY A 202 -16.91 -26.54 14.46
CA GLY A 202 -17.79 -26.27 15.59
C GLY A 202 -18.94 -25.30 15.28
N GLY A 203 -19.01 -24.78 14.04
CA GLY A 203 -20.01 -23.80 13.60
C GLY A 203 -19.70 -22.37 14.08
N ARG A 204 -18.47 -22.08 14.54
CA ARG A 204 -18.04 -20.76 15.02
C ARG A 204 -17.53 -19.91 13.84
N LEU A 205 -17.81 -18.62 13.90
CA LEU A 205 -17.41 -17.64 12.91
C LEU A 205 -15.87 -17.44 12.92
N VAL A 206 -15.24 -17.74 11.80
CA VAL A 206 -13.78 -17.55 11.58
C VAL A 206 -13.50 -16.30 10.76
N GLY A 207 -14.30 -16.05 9.74
CA GLY A 207 -14.06 -14.95 8.82
C GLY A 207 -15.25 -14.69 7.91
N VAL A 208 -15.04 -13.82 6.92
CA VAL A 208 -15.97 -13.55 5.84
C VAL A 208 -15.23 -13.71 4.51
N LEU A 209 -15.89 -14.25 3.51
CA LEU A 209 -15.38 -14.31 2.14
C LEU A 209 -16.41 -13.67 1.20
N THR A 210 -15.96 -12.76 0.32
CA THR A 210 -16.78 -12.21 -0.76
C THR A 210 -16.57 -13.00 -2.05
N ARG A 211 -17.53 -12.91 -3.00
CA ARG A 211 -17.33 -13.49 -4.33
C ARG A 211 -16.12 -12.88 -5.05
N GLU A 212 -15.94 -11.58 -4.89
CA GLU A 212 -14.82 -10.86 -5.51
C GLU A 212 -13.49 -11.28 -4.90
N ASP A 213 -13.41 -11.45 -3.58
CA ASP A 213 -12.19 -11.88 -2.92
C ASP A 213 -11.84 -13.34 -3.24
N ALA A 214 -12.83 -14.20 -3.43
CA ALA A 214 -12.60 -15.56 -3.92
C ALA A 214 -11.90 -15.58 -5.29
N VAL A 215 -12.20 -14.61 -6.17
CA VAL A 215 -11.50 -14.46 -7.46
C VAL A 215 -10.15 -13.79 -7.28
N ARG A 216 -10.06 -12.74 -6.45
CA ARG A 216 -8.79 -12.02 -6.18
C ARG A 216 -7.71 -12.93 -5.61
N LEU A 217 -8.08 -13.85 -4.73
CA LEU A 217 -7.17 -14.82 -4.13
C LEU A 217 -6.59 -15.86 -5.11
N GLU A 218 -7.13 -15.96 -6.32
CA GLU A 218 -6.50 -16.71 -7.42
C GLU A 218 -5.36 -15.92 -8.09
N LEU A 219 -5.41 -14.57 -8.00
CA LEU A 219 -4.45 -13.67 -8.63
C LEU A 219 -3.40 -13.16 -7.64
N LEU A 220 -3.80 -12.95 -6.37
CA LEU A 220 -3.03 -12.26 -5.34
C LEU A 220 -2.80 -13.21 -4.17
N ARG A 221 -1.56 -13.60 -3.94
CA ARG A 221 -1.17 -14.48 -2.83
C ARG A 221 -0.81 -13.63 -1.60
N PRO A 222 -1.21 -14.04 -0.38
CA PRO A 222 -0.89 -13.31 0.84
C PRO A 222 0.61 -13.11 1.04
N SER A 223 0.98 -11.96 1.59
CA SER A 223 2.32 -11.68 2.10
C SER A 223 2.49 -12.29 3.47
N LEU A 224 3.22 -13.38 3.54
CA LEU A 224 3.44 -14.14 4.78
C LEU A 224 4.91 -14.10 5.18
N ASP A 225 5.14 -14.01 6.47
CA ASP A 225 6.46 -14.23 7.04
C ASP A 225 6.81 -15.72 7.10
N ARG A 226 7.99 -16.05 7.64
CA ARG A 226 8.43 -17.45 7.77
C ARG A 226 7.57 -18.30 8.71
N GLY A 227 6.80 -17.66 9.58
CA GLY A 227 5.85 -18.31 10.50
C GLY A 227 4.48 -18.54 9.87
N GLY A 228 4.24 -18.04 8.64
CA GLY A 228 2.93 -18.12 7.97
C GLY A 228 1.94 -17.04 8.41
N GLU A 229 2.41 -16.01 9.11
CA GLU A 229 1.60 -14.88 9.58
C GLU A 229 1.68 -13.71 8.62
N LEU A 230 0.62 -12.89 8.56
CA LEU A 230 0.54 -11.71 7.69
C LEU A 230 1.64 -10.68 8.01
N MET A 231 2.35 -10.26 6.97
CA MET A 231 3.45 -9.31 7.08
C MET A 231 2.97 -7.89 7.33
N VAL A 232 3.68 -7.16 8.18
CA VAL A 232 3.50 -5.72 8.41
C VAL A 232 4.84 -5.05 8.65
N ALA A 233 5.05 -3.86 8.11
CA ALA A 233 6.20 -3.02 8.40
C ALA A 233 5.80 -1.83 9.28
N ALA A 234 6.75 -1.19 9.92
CA ALA A 234 6.49 -0.02 10.74
C ALA A 234 7.54 1.09 10.47
N ALA A 235 7.05 2.34 10.42
CA ALA A 235 7.91 3.49 10.28
C ALA A 235 8.42 3.97 11.66
N VAL A 236 9.63 4.48 11.67
CA VAL A 236 10.32 5.06 12.84
C VAL A 236 10.97 6.37 12.43
N GLY A 237 10.80 7.41 13.24
CA GLY A 237 11.50 8.69 13.05
C GLY A 237 12.99 8.60 13.39
N ILE A 238 13.75 9.62 13.00
CA ILE A 238 15.21 9.69 13.19
C ILE A 238 15.64 10.33 14.52
N SER A 239 14.88 10.09 15.59
CA SER A 239 15.22 10.58 16.94
C SER A 239 16.29 9.72 17.61
N ALA A 240 16.82 10.20 18.74
CA ALA A 240 17.76 9.42 19.55
C ALA A 240 17.16 8.09 20.08
N GLN A 241 15.83 7.99 20.14
CA GLN A 241 15.10 6.78 20.58
C GLN A 241 14.85 5.78 19.42
N ALA A 242 15.23 6.11 18.18
CA ALA A 242 14.98 5.26 17.02
C ALA A 242 15.49 3.81 17.21
N PRO A 243 16.68 3.54 17.76
CA PRO A 243 17.15 2.17 17.95
C PRO A 243 16.26 1.37 18.91
N GLN A 244 15.82 1.96 20.02
CA GLN A 244 14.98 1.31 21.03
C GLN A 244 13.60 1.01 20.47
N ILE A 245 12.97 1.97 19.76
CA ILE A 245 11.67 1.81 19.11
C ILE A 245 11.76 0.72 18.04
N ALA A 246 12.79 0.77 17.18
CA ALA A 246 12.99 -0.25 16.15
C ALA A 246 13.22 -1.65 16.73
N GLY A 247 13.97 -1.75 17.85
CA GLY A 247 14.16 -2.99 18.60
C GLY A 247 12.85 -3.58 19.10
N ALA A 248 12.04 -2.77 19.79
CA ALA A 248 10.73 -3.18 20.28
C ALA A 248 9.79 -3.64 19.15
N LEU A 249 9.71 -2.88 18.05
CA LEU A 249 8.91 -3.25 16.88
C LEU A 249 9.40 -4.55 16.22
N SER A 250 10.71 -4.77 16.18
CA SER A 250 11.29 -6.04 15.69
C SER A 250 10.89 -7.24 16.56
N GLU A 251 10.86 -7.08 17.88
CA GLU A 251 10.41 -8.12 18.81
C GLU A 251 8.90 -8.42 18.67
N LEU A 252 8.09 -7.42 18.30
CA LEU A 252 6.68 -7.60 17.96
C LEU A 252 6.46 -8.30 16.61
N GLY A 253 7.52 -8.56 15.85
CA GLY A 253 7.48 -9.34 14.61
C GLY A 253 7.16 -8.54 13.35
N VAL A 254 7.48 -7.23 13.30
CA VAL A 254 7.40 -6.49 12.03
C VAL A 254 8.42 -7.04 11.02
N SER A 255 8.04 -7.02 9.74
CA SER A 255 8.84 -7.59 8.64
C SER A 255 9.93 -6.65 8.13
N ALA A 256 9.82 -5.34 8.41
CA ALA A 256 10.81 -4.32 8.06
C ALA A 256 10.65 -3.08 8.94
N ILE A 257 11.75 -2.35 9.17
CA ILE A 257 11.74 -1.01 9.75
C ILE A 257 11.90 0.02 8.63
N VAL A 258 11.05 1.05 8.63
CA VAL A 258 11.12 2.17 7.69
C VAL A 258 11.57 3.43 8.42
N LEU A 259 12.84 3.82 8.30
CA LEU A 259 13.35 5.09 8.82
C LEU A 259 12.93 6.23 7.88
N ASP A 260 12.02 7.08 8.34
CA ASP A 260 11.34 8.06 7.49
C ASP A 260 11.54 9.51 7.94
N THR A 261 11.92 10.34 6.98
CA THR A 261 11.97 11.81 7.12
C THR A 261 11.78 12.48 5.75
N ALA A 262 11.34 13.74 5.74
CA ALA A 262 11.13 14.50 4.51
C ALA A 262 12.40 14.62 3.63
N HIS A 263 13.58 14.72 4.25
CA HIS A 263 14.87 14.73 3.58
C HIS A 263 15.86 13.79 4.28
N GLY A 264 16.16 12.64 3.64
CA GLY A 264 16.98 11.57 4.21
C GLY A 264 18.50 11.82 4.13
N HIS A 265 18.98 12.58 3.14
CA HIS A 265 20.42 12.83 2.99
C HIS A 265 20.91 13.88 3.99
N GLN A 266 20.94 13.52 5.27
CA GLN A 266 21.36 14.36 6.37
C GLN A 266 22.04 13.54 7.48
N ARG A 267 22.93 14.20 8.25
CA ARG A 267 23.72 13.55 9.31
C ARG A 267 22.87 12.71 10.28
N ARG A 268 21.74 13.25 10.77
CA ARG A 268 20.88 12.55 11.73
C ARG A 268 20.31 11.25 11.17
N MET A 269 19.96 11.21 9.88
CA MET A 269 19.48 9.98 9.23
C MET A 269 20.61 8.94 9.18
N LEU A 270 21.81 9.32 8.77
CA LEU A 270 22.95 8.40 8.69
C LEU A 270 23.31 7.83 10.07
N GLU A 271 23.29 8.68 11.11
CA GLU A 271 23.50 8.26 12.51
C GLU A 271 22.38 7.29 12.97
N ALA A 272 21.12 7.60 12.67
CA ALA A 272 19.97 6.75 13.02
C ALA A 272 20.05 5.38 12.33
N ILE A 273 20.38 5.32 11.03
CA ILE A 273 20.54 4.07 10.29
C ILE A 273 21.62 3.19 10.95
N ARG A 274 22.82 3.76 11.24
CA ARG A 274 23.91 3.01 11.89
C ARG A 274 23.49 2.48 13.25
N ALA A 275 22.83 3.29 14.07
CA ALA A 275 22.41 2.93 15.40
C ALA A 275 21.31 1.86 15.39
N VAL A 276 20.32 1.98 14.50
CA VAL A 276 19.26 0.97 14.31
C VAL A 276 19.85 -0.34 13.76
N LYS A 277 20.74 -0.27 12.77
CA LYS A 277 21.42 -1.46 12.22
C LYS A 277 22.21 -2.22 13.27
N ALA A 278 22.94 -1.50 14.13
CA ALA A 278 23.69 -2.08 15.23
C ALA A 278 22.75 -2.76 16.26
N ASN A 279 21.63 -2.13 16.60
CA ASN A 279 20.65 -2.67 17.55
C ASN A 279 19.92 -3.91 16.99
N LEU A 280 19.50 -3.88 15.72
CA LEU A 280 18.77 -4.99 15.10
C LEU A 280 19.66 -6.19 14.75
N GLY A 281 21.00 -5.99 14.63
CA GLY A 281 21.92 -7.08 14.28
C GLY A 281 21.63 -7.77 12.94
N GLY A 282 20.93 -7.09 12.02
CA GLY A 282 20.56 -7.65 10.71
C GLY A 282 19.36 -8.59 10.70
N LYS A 283 18.58 -8.68 11.78
CA LYS A 283 17.41 -9.58 11.89
C LYS A 283 16.32 -9.28 10.85
N ILE A 284 16.08 -8.01 10.58
CA ILE A 284 15.07 -7.53 9.61
C ILE A 284 15.65 -6.41 8.76
N PRO A 285 15.15 -6.19 7.54
CA PRO A 285 15.62 -5.14 6.64
C PRO A 285 15.28 -3.74 7.14
N ILE A 286 16.16 -2.79 6.80
CA ILE A 286 15.97 -1.36 7.04
C ILE A 286 15.73 -0.66 5.72
N VAL A 287 14.57 -0.03 5.58
CA VAL A 287 14.24 0.91 4.51
C VAL A 287 14.48 2.31 5.02
N ALA A 288 15.18 3.17 4.28
CA ALA A 288 15.48 4.53 4.73
C ALA A 288 15.21 5.58 3.64
N GLY A 289 14.69 6.74 4.00
CA GLY A 289 14.41 7.83 3.05
C GLY A 289 13.73 9.05 3.69
N ASN A 290 13.42 10.07 2.84
CA ASN A 290 13.45 10.02 1.38
C ASN A 290 14.67 10.76 0.81
N VAL A 291 15.12 10.30 -0.32
CA VAL A 291 16.17 10.96 -1.11
C VAL A 291 15.74 11.06 -2.59
N CYS A 292 16.46 11.92 -3.37
CA CYS A 292 16.19 12.10 -4.80
C CYS A 292 17.46 11.96 -5.66
N THR A 293 18.61 11.63 -5.08
CA THR A 293 19.90 11.65 -5.76
C THR A 293 20.66 10.35 -5.55
N ALA A 294 21.51 10.02 -6.54
CA ALA A 294 22.42 8.87 -6.45
C ALA A 294 23.39 8.98 -5.26
N GLU A 295 23.86 10.19 -4.95
CA GLU A 295 24.73 10.45 -3.82
C GLU A 295 24.03 10.15 -2.49
N GLY A 296 22.83 10.71 -2.29
CA GLY A 296 22.02 10.43 -1.09
C GLY A 296 21.71 8.93 -0.94
N THR A 297 21.42 8.25 -2.06
CA THR A 297 21.19 6.80 -2.06
C THR A 297 22.41 6.02 -1.58
N ARG A 298 23.61 6.33 -2.12
CA ARG A 298 24.86 5.69 -1.67
C ARG A 298 25.10 5.95 -0.18
N ALA A 299 24.94 7.18 0.27
CA ALA A 299 25.16 7.56 1.67
C ALA A 299 24.26 6.76 2.64
N LEU A 300 22.98 6.56 2.30
CA LEU A 300 22.08 5.77 3.14
C LEU A 300 22.45 4.28 3.14
N ILE A 301 22.82 3.71 1.99
CA ILE A 301 23.24 2.30 1.88
C ILE A 301 24.54 2.07 2.65
N GLU A 302 25.54 2.94 2.52
CA GLU A 302 26.81 2.88 3.25
C GLU A 302 26.61 3.02 4.76
N ALA A 303 25.57 3.75 5.19
CA ALA A 303 25.19 3.81 6.60
C ALA A 303 24.52 2.52 7.10
N GLY A 304 24.04 1.63 6.21
CA GLY A 304 23.47 0.32 6.56
C GLY A 304 22.03 0.10 6.12
N ALA A 305 21.45 0.97 5.30
CA ALA A 305 20.13 0.74 4.73
C ALA A 305 20.16 -0.43 3.73
N ASP A 306 19.12 -1.28 3.77
CA ASP A 306 18.95 -2.40 2.84
C ASP A 306 18.15 -1.97 1.61
N VAL A 307 17.26 -1.00 1.77
CA VAL A 307 16.45 -0.40 0.71
C VAL A 307 16.39 1.11 0.93
N VAL A 308 16.38 1.88 -0.15
CA VAL A 308 16.26 3.34 -0.09
C VAL A 308 14.90 3.80 -0.62
N LYS A 309 14.17 4.60 0.16
CA LYS A 309 12.90 5.21 -0.24
C LYS A 309 13.17 6.52 -0.98
N VAL A 310 12.62 6.65 -2.18
CA VAL A 310 12.97 7.68 -3.16
C VAL A 310 11.78 8.56 -3.46
N ASN A 311 12.01 9.81 -3.70
CA ASN A 311 11.17 10.95 -4.08
C ASN A 311 10.91 11.92 -2.93
N VAL A 312 10.90 13.21 -3.29
CA VAL A 312 10.53 14.34 -2.43
C VAL A 312 9.50 15.20 -3.17
N GLY A 313 8.33 15.36 -2.55
CA GLY A 313 7.31 16.29 -2.99
C GLY A 313 6.30 15.84 -4.06
N PRO A 314 6.24 14.59 -4.57
CA PRO A 314 5.25 14.22 -5.58
C PRO A 314 3.88 13.84 -4.99
N GLY A 315 3.78 13.64 -3.69
CA GLY A 315 2.54 13.22 -3.05
C GLY A 315 1.43 14.27 -3.19
N ALA A 316 0.18 13.82 -3.41
CA ALA A 316 -0.96 14.72 -3.59
C ALA A 316 -1.24 15.61 -2.36
N MET A 317 -0.81 15.20 -1.16
CA MET A 317 -0.92 15.97 0.08
C MET A 317 0.34 16.78 0.41
N CYS A 318 1.42 16.65 -0.36
CA CYS A 318 2.70 17.28 -0.12
C CYS A 318 2.75 18.67 -0.78
N THR A 319 3.14 19.69 -0.03
CA THR A 319 3.36 21.05 -0.55
C THR A 319 4.83 21.46 -0.53
N THR A 320 5.75 20.55 -0.22
CA THR A 320 7.19 20.82 -0.09
C THR A 320 7.75 21.55 -1.30
N ARG A 321 7.47 21.08 -2.51
CA ARG A 321 7.98 21.74 -3.75
C ARG A 321 7.47 23.16 -3.91
N MET A 322 6.23 23.42 -3.54
CA MET A 322 5.62 24.75 -3.65
C MET A 322 6.09 25.69 -2.53
N GLN A 323 6.41 25.15 -1.37
CA GLN A 323 6.88 25.94 -0.22
C GLN A 323 8.38 26.24 -0.28
N THR A 324 9.18 25.32 -0.80
CA THR A 324 10.63 25.35 -0.67
C THR A 324 11.37 25.43 -2.01
N GLY A 325 10.71 25.11 -3.13
CA GLY A 325 11.34 24.87 -4.43
C GLY A 325 12.16 23.55 -4.47
N VAL A 326 12.20 22.79 -3.38
CA VAL A 326 12.98 21.55 -3.28
C VAL A 326 12.17 20.35 -3.74
N GLY A 327 12.79 19.50 -4.55
CA GLY A 327 12.22 18.27 -5.10
C GLY A 327 12.84 17.96 -6.45
N ARG A 328 12.47 16.81 -7.01
CA ARG A 328 12.98 16.37 -8.32
C ARG A 328 11.91 15.65 -9.10
N PRO A 329 11.82 15.75 -10.43
CA PRO A 329 10.96 14.92 -11.27
C PRO A 329 11.16 13.44 -10.95
N THR A 330 10.04 12.73 -10.82
CA THR A 330 10.03 11.44 -10.09
C THR A 330 10.66 10.31 -10.87
N PHE A 331 10.49 10.27 -12.20
CA PHE A 331 11.07 9.21 -13.02
C PHE A 331 12.59 9.26 -12.99
N THR A 332 13.20 10.44 -13.25
CA THR A 332 14.66 10.60 -13.17
C THR A 332 15.19 10.35 -11.76
N SER A 333 14.47 10.80 -10.73
CA SER A 333 14.83 10.55 -9.34
C SER A 333 14.94 9.04 -9.05
N VAL A 334 13.90 8.27 -9.39
CA VAL A 334 13.89 6.81 -9.19
C VAL A 334 14.96 6.13 -10.02
N LEU A 335 15.10 6.48 -11.30
CA LEU A 335 16.09 5.90 -12.21
C LEU A 335 17.52 6.04 -11.69
N GLN A 336 17.92 7.25 -11.31
CA GLN A 336 19.28 7.49 -10.83
C GLN A 336 19.56 6.84 -9.45
N CYS A 337 18.58 6.89 -8.55
CA CYS A 337 18.68 6.22 -7.26
C CYS A 337 18.74 4.69 -7.41
N ALA A 338 17.93 4.11 -8.31
CA ALA A 338 17.93 2.68 -8.57
C ALA A 338 19.26 2.20 -9.18
N ARG A 339 19.82 2.95 -10.14
CA ARG A 339 21.16 2.67 -10.69
C ARG A 339 22.21 2.66 -9.58
N ALA A 340 22.20 3.68 -8.69
CA ALA A 340 23.12 3.77 -7.58
C ALA A 340 22.95 2.61 -6.58
N ALA A 341 21.73 2.28 -6.20
CA ALA A 341 21.44 1.18 -5.28
C ALA A 341 21.87 -0.17 -5.86
N ARG A 342 21.54 -0.42 -7.13
CA ARG A 342 21.87 -1.68 -7.81
C ARG A 342 23.38 -1.89 -7.93
N SER A 343 24.18 -0.84 -8.16
CA SER A 343 25.65 -0.93 -8.16
C SER A 343 26.23 -1.38 -6.82
N LEU A 344 25.45 -1.29 -5.74
CA LEU A 344 25.79 -1.74 -4.39
C LEU A 344 25.02 -3.00 -3.95
N GLY A 345 24.35 -3.69 -4.89
CA GLY A 345 23.53 -4.89 -4.60
C GLY A 345 22.30 -4.59 -3.73
N LYS A 346 21.75 -3.38 -3.80
CA LYS A 346 20.61 -2.89 -3.03
C LYS A 346 19.48 -2.40 -3.93
N HIS A 347 18.32 -2.07 -3.32
CA HIS A 347 17.09 -1.73 -4.01
C HIS A 347 16.55 -0.36 -3.61
N VAL A 348 15.57 0.12 -4.37
CA VAL A 348 14.84 1.35 -4.03
C VAL A 348 13.33 1.12 -4.06
N TRP A 349 12.60 1.85 -3.21
CA TRP A 349 11.15 2.02 -3.29
C TRP A 349 10.83 3.40 -3.84
N ALA A 350 9.97 3.47 -4.85
CA ALA A 350 9.43 4.74 -5.31
C ALA A 350 8.26 5.16 -4.40
N ASP A 351 8.26 6.41 -3.93
CA ASP A 351 7.28 6.90 -2.95
C ASP A 351 6.49 8.09 -3.49
N GLY A 352 5.17 7.95 -3.56
CA GLY A 352 4.23 9.00 -3.92
C GLY A 352 4.08 9.26 -5.41
N GLY A 353 3.11 10.12 -5.77
CA GLY A 353 2.82 10.50 -7.16
C GLY A 353 2.03 9.47 -7.97
N VAL A 354 1.58 8.38 -7.37
CA VAL A 354 0.79 7.33 -8.04
C VAL A 354 -0.67 7.75 -8.16
N ARG A 355 -1.18 7.82 -9.39
CA ARG A 355 -2.56 8.14 -9.72
C ARG A 355 -3.23 7.00 -10.50
N HIS A 356 -2.44 6.29 -11.33
CA HIS A 356 -2.89 5.25 -12.25
C HIS A 356 -1.94 4.05 -12.23
N PRO A 357 -2.37 2.88 -12.71
CA PRO A 357 -1.50 1.70 -12.87
C PRO A 357 -0.22 1.98 -13.66
N ARG A 358 -0.30 2.88 -14.68
CA ARG A 358 0.86 3.28 -15.47
C ARG A 358 1.98 3.90 -14.64
N ASP A 359 1.65 4.65 -13.59
CA ASP A 359 2.67 5.30 -12.75
C ASP A 359 3.48 4.24 -11.98
N VAL A 360 2.81 3.17 -11.52
CA VAL A 360 3.47 2.01 -10.90
C VAL A 360 4.38 1.32 -11.92
N ALA A 361 3.88 1.02 -13.12
CA ALA A 361 4.65 0.37 -14.18
C ALA A 361 5.89 1.19 -14.55
N LEU A 362 5.78 2.52 -14.64
CA LEU A 362 6.90 3.41 -14.95
C LEU A 362 7.94 3.48 -13.83
N TYR A 363 7.53 3.46 -12.55
CA TYR A 363 8.49 3.40 -11.45
C TYR A 363 9.24 2.07 -11.41
N LEU A 364 8.53 0.95 -11.64
CA LEU A 364 9.19 -0.35 -11.80
C LEU A 364 10.15 -0.33 -12.99
N SER A 365 9.74 0.23 -14.13
CA SER A 365 10.59 0.42 -15.31
C SER A 365 11.83 1.28 -15.04
N ALA A 366 11.72 2.28 -14.15
CA ALA A 366 12.85 3.08 -13.69
C ALA A 366 13.79 2.33 -12.73
N GLY A 367 13.45 1.11 -12.30
CA GLY A 367 14.30 0.26 -11.46
C GLY A 367 13.86 0.14 -10.00
N ALA A 368 12.67 0.65 -9.63
CA ALA A 368 12.14 0.42 -8.28
C ALA A 368 11.79 -1.05 -8.07
N SER A 369 12.03 -1.57 -6.88
CA SER A 369 11.58 -2.90 -6.44
C SER A 369 10.15 -2.89 -5.91
N ARG A 370 9.75 -1.78 -5.27
CA ARG A 370 8.39 -1.56 -4.77
C ARG A 370 7.94 -0.11 -5.01
N VAL A 371 6.63 0.10 -4.92
CA VAL A 371 6.00 1.41 -5.10
C VAL A 371 5.06 1.68 -3.93
N MET A 372 5.34 2.76 -3.20
CA MET A 372 4.52 3.20 -2.06
C MET A 372 3.37 4.09 -2.54
N VAL A 373 2.15 3.73 -2.13
CA VAL A 373 0.89 4.34 -2.56
C VAL A 373 0.16 4.94 -1.37
N GLY A 374 -0.17 6.22 -1.43
CA GLY A 374 -0.89 6.94 -0.39
C GLY A 374 -2.32 7.27 -0.78
N THR A 375 -2.51 8.37 -1.49
CA THR A 375 -3.82 8.98 -1.76
C THR A 375 -4.81 8.04 -2.47
N ALA A 376 -4.33 7.19 -3.39
CA ALA A 376 -5.21 6.24 -4.07
C ALA A 376 -5.87 5.23 -3.11
N LEU A 377 -5.20 4.90 -2.00
CA LEU A 377 -5.72 3.99 -0.97
C LEU A 377 -6.50 4.72 0.14
N ALA A 378 -6.33 6.04 0.29
CA ALA A 378 -6.95 6.81 1.36
C ALA A 378 -8.49 6.85 1.29
N GLY A 379 -9.07 6.72 0.09
CA GLY A 379 -10.51 6.71 -0.17
C GLY A 379 -11.18 5.34 -0.05
N THR A 380 -10.65 4.42 0.75
CA THR A 380 -11.20 3.06 0.90
C THR A 380 -11.77 2.84 2.30
N TYR A 381 -12.63 1.84 2.45
CA TYR A 381 -13.24 1.49 3.75
C TYR A 381 -12.17 1.06 4.77
N GLU A 382 -11.09 0.45 4.34
CA GLU A 382 -10.02 -0.06 5.21
C GLU A 382 -9.07 1.03 5.70
N SER A 383 -9.01 2.20 5.05
CA SER A 383 -8.21 3.32 5.54
C SER A 383 -8.70 3.81 6.91
N PRO A 384 -7.86 4.45 7.73
CA PRO A 384 -8.27 5.01 9.02
C PRO A 384 -9.37 6.08 8.90
N GLY A 385 -10.04 6.35 10.00
CA GLY A 385 -11.14 7.31 10.08
C GLY A 385 -12.48 6.73 9.65
N ASP A 386 -13.53 7.56 9.83
CA ASP A 386 -14.89 7.21 9.49
C ASP A 386 -15.26 7.67 8.08
N VAL A 387 -16.13 6.92 7.44
CA VAL A 387 -16.78 7.35 6.20
C VAL A 387 -17.76 8.47 6.55
N LYS A 388 -17.63 9.59 5.86
CA LYS A 388 -18.52 10.76 5.98
C LYS A 388 -19.26 10.95 4.67
N GLU A 389 -20.38 11.63 4.75
CA GLU A 389 -21.20 12.00 3.62
C GLU A 389 -21.19 13.54 3.49
N ASP A 390 -21.09 14.04 2.27
CA ASP A 390 -21.19 15.47 2.01
C ASP A 390 -22.65 15.88 1.73
N LYS A 391 -22.86 17.17 1.47
CA LYS A 391 -24.19 17.74 1.18
C LYS A 391 -24.88 17.16 -0.07
N ASP A 392 -24.12 16.57 -0.97
CA ASP A 392 -24.60 16.00 -2.24
C ASP A 392 -24.76 14.46 -2.14
N GLY A 393 -24.60 13.88 -0.93
CA GLY A 393 -24.72 12.44 -0.67
C GLY A 393 -23.47 11.63 -1.03
N LEU A 394 -22.36 12.29 -1.39
CA LEU A 394 -21.14 11.62 -1.77
C LEU A 394 -20.32 11.22 -0.55
N LEU A 395 -19.91 9.94 -0.52
CA LEU A 395 -19.10 9.39 0.55
C LEU A 395 -17.64 9.80 0.41
N TYR A 396 -17.02 10.22 1.52
CA TYR A 396 -15.61 10.59 1.55
C TYR A 396 -14.93 10.20 2.85
N LYS A 397 -13.61 10.22 2.83
CA LYS A 397 -12.75 10.19 4.03
C LYS A 397 -11.88 11.43 4.10
N GLU A 398 -11.57 11.84 5.32
CA GLU A 398 -10.60 12.92 5.56
C GLU A 398 -9.18 12.38 5.32
N ASN A 399 -8.38 13.16 4.60
CA ASN A 399 -6.97 12.86 4.35
C ASN A 399 -6.11 14.10 4.63
N TYR A 400 -4.90 13.86 5.11
CA TYR A 400 -3.94 14.93 5.42
C TYR A 400 -2.50 14.43 5.29
N GLY A 401 -1.60 15.35 4.94
CA GLY A 401 -0.17 15.04 4.77
C GLY A 401 0.55 14.90 6.11
N MET A 402 1.60 14.08 6.14
CA MET A 402 2.42 13.85 7.34
C MET A 402 3.20 15.09 7.80
N ALA A 403 3.49 16.04 6.91
CA ALA A 403 4.10 17.34 7.24
C ALA A 403 3.07 18.47 7.38
N SER A 404 1.77 18.16 7.46
CA SER A 404 0.71 19.13 7.67
C SER A 404 0.67 19.64 9.10
N GLY A 405 0.06 20.81 9.31
CA GLY A 405 -0.12 21.37 10.65
C GLY A 405 -0.90 20.43 11.59
N ARG A 406 -1.84 19.64 11.06
CA ARG A 406 -2.59 18.62 11.83
C ARG A 406 -1.64 17.51 12.30
N ALA A 407 -0.89 16.89 11.40
CA ALA A 407 0.03 15.83 11.75
C ALA A 407 1.17 16.31 12.67
N VAL A 408 1.68 17.55 12.48
CA VAL A 408 2.66 18.16 13.37
C VAL A 408 2.07 18.37 14.77
N SER A 409 0.82 18.84 14.89
CA SER A 409 0.13 19.00 16.18
C SER A 409 0.00 17.67 16.91
N ASP A 410 -0.43 16.62 16.20
CA ASP A 410 -0.62 15.28 16.78
C ASP A 410 0.70 14.69 17.31
N ARG A 411 1.83 14.88 16.57
CA ARG A 411 3.16 14.43 16.99
C ARG A 411 3.80 15.21 18.13
N THR A 412 3.29 16.40 18.43
CA THR A 412 3.93 17.31 19.38
C THR A 412 3.10 17.50 20.65
N VAL A 413 2.15 16.61 20.91
CA VAL A 413 1.26 16.67 22.09
C VAL A 413 2.06 16.70 23.40
N ASP A 414 3.17 15.95 23.46
CA ASP A 414 4.03 15.85 24.66
C ASP A 414 5.01 17.03 24.82
N LEU A 415 5.07 17.95 23.86
CA LEU A 415 5.88 19.16 23.98
C LEU A 415 5.13 20.26 24.70
N ASP A 416 5.89 21.17 25.35
CA ASP A 416 5.30 22.39 25.88
C ASP A 416 4.66 23.25 24.77
N ALA A 417 3.76 24.16 25.18
CA ALA A 417 2.97 24.96 24.25
C ALA A 417 3.82 25.83 23.30
N PHE A 418 4.99 26.32 23.77
CA PHE A 418 5.86 27.19 22.99
C PHE A 418 6.59 26.39 21.90
N GLU A 419 7.22 25.25 22.26
CA GLU A 419 7.90 24.38 21.30
C GLU A 419 6.92 23.79 20.27
N ARG A 420 5.68 23.48 20.69
CA ARG A 420 4.62 23.06 19.77
C ARG A 420 4.26 24.16 18.78
N ALA A 421 4.03 25.40 19.26
CA ALA A 421 3.74 26.54 18.41
C ALA A 421 4.86 26.81 17.40
N LYS A 422 6.12 26.78 17.85
CA LYS A 422 7.30 26.96 17.02
C LYS A 422 7.42 25.90 15.91
N LYS A 423 7.20 24.62 16.22
CA LYS A 423 7.14 23.56 15.21
C LYS A 423 5.97 23.71 14.24
N GLY A 424 4.85 24.26 14.70
CA GLY A 424 3.68 24.57 13.89
C GLY A 424 3.89 25.61 12.78
N PHE A 425 5.00 26.36 12.78
CA PHE A 425 5.35 27.26 11.68
C PHE A 425 5.86 26.53 10.44
N PHE A 426 6.47 25.34 10.60
CA PHE A 426 7.02 24.54 9.50
C PHE A 426 5.92 23.58 8.99
N ARG A 427 5.20 24.00 7.94
CA ARG A 427 4.08 23.25 7.35
C ARG A 427 4.34 22.99 5.88
N GLU A 428 4.52 21.73 5.53
CA GLU A 428 4.78 21.29 4.16
C GLU A 428 3.76 20.26 3.66
N GLY A 429 2.50 20.38 4.07
CA GLY A 429 1.43 19.47 3.67
C GLY A 429 0.03 20.06 3.87
N ILE A 430 -0.92 19.53 3.13
CA ILE A 430 -2.33 19.88 3.24
C ILE A 430 -2.90 19.29 4.54
N SER A 431 -3.44 20.12 5.42
CA SER A 431 -3.96 19.72 6.74
C SER A 431 -5.35 19.10 6.69
N THR A 432 -6.13 19.40 5.66
CA THR A 432 -7.50 18.88 5.50
C THR A 432 -7.84 18.73 4.02
N SER A 433 -8.20 17.53 3.63
CA SER A 433 -8.67 17.21 2.29
C SER A 433 -9.75 16.13 2.38
N ARG A 434 -10.63 16.07 1.38
CA ARG A 434 -11.63 15.02 1.22
C ARG A 434 -11.19 14.11 0.08
N ILE A 435 -11.08 12.83 0.35
CA ILE A 435 -10.90 11.82 -0.69
C ILE A 435 -12.23 11.08 -0.83
N TYR A 436 -12.89 11.31 -1.95
CA TYR A 436 -14.17 10.68 -2.23
C TYR A 436 -13.97 9.19 -2.53
N ILE A 437 -14.87 8.40 -1.95
CA ILE A 437 -14.92 6.96 -2.22
C ILE A 437 -15.52 6.79 -3.61
N ARG A 438 -14.80 6.09 -4.48
CA ARG A 438 -15.22 5.87 -5.86
C ARG A 438 -16.04 4.58 -5.95
N GLU A 439 -17.14 4.64 -6.69
CA GLU A 439 -17.95 3.46 -6.99
C GLU A 439 -17.10 2.37 -7.65
N GLY A 440 -17.17 1.16 -7.13
CA GLY A 440 -16.36 0.01 -7.57
C GLY A 440 -14.91 0.01 -7.07
N GLN A 441 -14.48 1.03 -6.33
CA GLN A 441 -13.14 1.16 -5.71
C GLN A 441 -13.24 1.43 -4.21
N GLU A 442 -14.29 1.00 -3.56
CA GLU A 442 -14.52 1.18 -2.12
C GLU A 442 -13.54 0.36 -1.27
N SER A 443 -12.97 -0.69 -1.85
CA SER A 443 -12.04 -1.59 -1.17
C SER A 443 -10.61 -1.47 -1.68
N VAL A 444 -9.66 -1.68 -0.78
CA VAL A 444 -8.24 -1.84 -1.11
C VAL A 444 -8.03 -2.94 -2.14
N GLY A 445 -8.74 -4.09 -1.99
CA GLY A 445 -8.64 -5.21 -2.92
C GLY A 445 -9.00 -4.83 -4.35
N ALA A 446 -10.04 -4.00 -4.57
CA ALA A 446 -10.41 -3.53 -5.91
C ALA A 446 -9.29 -2.67 -6.54
N ILE A 447 -8.73 -1.73 -5.77
CA ILE A 447 -7.64 -0.87 -6.23
C ILE A 447 -6.38 -1.69 -6.53
N LEU A 448 -6.04 -2.66 -5.68
CA LEU A 448 -4.88 -3.53 -5.90
C LEU A 448 -5.03 -4.34 -7.19
N VAL A 449 -6.20 -4.93 -7.45
CA VAL A 449 -6.44 -5.68 -8.71
C VAL A 449 -6.26 -4.78 -9.92
N GLU A 450 -6.83 -3.56 -9.91
CA GLU A 450 -6.66 -2.60 -11.00
C GLU A 450 -5.19 -2.25 -11.24
N MET A 451 -4.46 -1.89 -10.18
CA MET A 451 -3.05 -1.52 -10.27
C MET A 451 -2.19 -2.68 -10.77
N ILE A 452 -2.40 -3.89 -10.24
CA ILE A 452 -1.59 -5.06 -10.54
C ILE A 452 -1.86 -5.56 -11.96
N THR A 453 -3.11 -5.67 -12.39
CA THR A 453 -3.44 -6.11 -13.75
C THR A 453 -2.95 -5.11 -14.80
N GLY A 454 -2.95 -3.82 -14.48
CA GLY A 454 -2.31 -2.80 -15.33
C GLY A 454 -0.80 -2.98 -15.44
N VAL A 455 -0.12 -3.26 -14.32
CA VAL A 455 1.32 -3.54 -14.30
C VAL A 455 1.64 -4.84 -15.05
N GLN A 456 0.89 -5.92 -14.85
CA GLN A 456 1.06 -7.19 -15.58
C GLN A 456 0.94 -6.97 -17.10
N SER A 457 -0.04 -6.15 -17.52
CA SER A 457 -0.19 -5.78 -18.93
C SER A 457 1.03 -5.00 -19.43
N ALA A 458 1.53 -4.03 -18.66
CA ALA A 458 2.72 -3.27 -19.03
C ALA A 458 3.96 -4.16 -19.14
N MET A 459 4.13 -5.13 -18.23
CA MET A 459 5.24 -6.09 -18.28
C MET A 459 5.21 -6.95 -19.55
N THR A 460 4.04 -7.46 -19.96
CA THR A 460 3.95 -8.21 -21.21
C THR A 460 4.31 -7.34 -22.42
N TYR A 461 3.88 -6.08 -22.44
CA TYR A 461 4.27 -5.16 -23.53
C TYR A 461 5.76 -4.80 -23.49
N ALA A 462 6.38 -4.80 -22.32
CA ALA A 462 7.81 -4.59 -22.14
C ALA A 462 8.65 -5.88 -22.33
N GLY A 463 8.06 -7.01 -22.72
CA GLY A 463 8.77 -8.26 -22.96
C GLY A 463 9.33 -8.90 -21.69
N ALA A 464 8.67 -8.74 -20.52
CA ALA A 464 9.17 -9.19 -19.24
C ALA A 464 8.16 -10.07 -18.50
N ARG A 465 8.65 -11.11 -17.81
CA ARG A 465 7.85 -11.98 -16.93
C ARG A 465 8.06 -11.66 -15.45
N THR A 466 9.22 -11.10 -15.11
CA THR A 466 9.60 -10.74 -13.74
C THR A 466 10.04 -9.28 -13.65
N ILE A 467 10.02 -8.70 -12.45
CA ILE A 467 10.52 -7.33 -12.24
C ILE A 467 12.00 -7.19 -12.65
N PRO A 468 12.92 -8.12 -12.33
CA PRO A 468 14.28 -8.06 -12.85
C PRO A 468 14.37 -8.11 -14.38
N GLU A 469 13.58 -8.95 -15.06
CA GLU A 469 13.52 -8.96 -16.52
C GLU A 469 13.00 -7.65 -17.11
N LEU A 470 12.03 -7.01 -16.43
CA LEU A 470 11.55 -5.67 -16.82
C LEU A 470 12.70 -4.67 -16.84
N TRP A 471 13.56 -4.70 -15.83
CA TRP A 471 14.73 -3.81 -15.76
C TRP A 471 15.70 -4.00 -16.91
N ASP A 472 15.84 -5.23 -17.40
CA ASP A 472 16.76 -5.57 -18.49
C ASP A 472 16.15 -5.31 -19.88
N ASN A 473 14.83 -5.50 -20.02
CA ASN A 473 14.15 -5.47 -21.31
C ASN A 473 13.54 -4.12 -21.67
N VAL A 474 13.15 -3.33 -20.66
CA VAL A 474 12.38 -2.10 -20.87
C VAL A 474 13.11 -1.10 -21.76
N VAL A 475 12.37 -0.53 -22.70
CA VAL A 475 12.79 0.61 -23.52
C VAL A 475 11.85 1.77 -23.25
N VAL A 476 12.39 2.90 -22.81
CA VAL A 476 11.63 4.09 -22.44
C VAL A 476 11.76 5.16 -23.52
N GLY A 477 10.64 5.73 -23.94
CA GLY A 477 10.60 6.91 -24.78
C GLY A 477 10.24 8.15 -23.98
N VAL A 478 10.64 9.32 -24.49
CA VAL A 478 10.27 10.63 -23.94
C VAL A 478 9.17 11.23 -24.81
N GLN A 479 8.16 11.82 -24.20
CA GLN A 479 7.02 12.43 -24.87
C GLN A 479 6.79 13.88 -24.41
N THR A 480 6.08 14.63 -25.22
CA THR A 480 5.60 15.97 -24.87
C THR A 480 4.29 15.90 -24.08
N ALA A 481 3.86 17.01 -23.48
CA ALA A 481 2.53 17.11 -22.87
C ALA A 481 1.39 16.79 -23.86
N ALA A 482 1.56 17.10 -25.14
CA ALA A 482 0.61 16.75 -26.20
C ALA A 482 0.56 15.22 -26.43
N GLY A 483 1.72 14.54 -26.44
CA GLY A 483 1.80 13.07 -26.54
C GLY A 483 1.16 12.39 -25.34
N TYR A 484 1.35 12.93 -24.13
CA TYR A 484 0.64 12.46 -22.94
C TYR A 484 -0.87 12.66 -23.07
N GLY A 485 -1.31 13.84 -23.54
CA GLY A 485 -2.72 14.16 -23.75
C GLY A 485 -3.41 13.25 -24.77
N GLU A 486 -2.70 12.87 -25.85
CA GLU A 486 -3.18 11.91 -26.85
C GLU A 486 -3.52 10.53 -26.23
N GLY A 487 -2.73 10.09 -25.25
CA GLY A 487 -2.93 8.82 -24.55
C GLY A 487 -4.09 8.83 -23.52
N THR A 488 -4.73 9.99 -23.27
CA THR A 488 -5.83 10.07 -22.30
C THR A 488 -7.18 9.70 -22.96
N PRO A 489 -8.03 8.90 -22.28
CA PRO A 489 -9.35 8.54 -22.83
C PRO A 489 -10.22 9.77 -23.09
N HIS A 490 -10.82 9.86 -24.29
CA HIS A 490 -11.71 10.95 -24.67
C HIS A 490 -13.21 10.62 -24.45
N GLY A 491 -13.52 9.40 -24.01
CA GLY A 491 -14.89 8.99 -23.69
C GLY A 491 -15.42 9.76 -22.47
N LYS A 492 -16.61 10.36 -22.59
CA LYS A 492 -17.30 10.94 -21.45
C LYS A 492 -17.88 9.82 -20.59
N LEU A 493 -17.27 9.54 -19.47
CA LEU A 493 -17.94 8.78 -18.40
C LEU A 493 -19.15 9.60 -17.94
N ARG A 494 -20.36 9.03 -17.98
CA ARG A 494 -21.49 9.61 -17.23
C ARG A 494 -21.09 9.64 -15.76
N ARG A 495 -20.98 10.86 -15.23
CA ARG A 495 -20.76 11.10 -13.80
C ARG A 495 -22.02 10.76 -13.04
#